data_a4428896ab2ab608b949a15a128557ae
#
_entry.id   a4428896ab2ab608b949a15a128557ae
#
_cell.length_a   1.000
_cell.length_b   1.000
_cell.length_c   1.000
_cell.angle_alpha   90.00
_cell.angle_beta   90.00
_cell.angle_gamma   90.00
#
_symmetry.space_group_name_H-M   'P 1'
#
loop_
_entity.id
_entity.type
_entity.pdbx_description
1 polymer ?
#
loop_
_entity_poly.entity_id
_entity_poly.type
_entity_poly.pdbx_seq_one_letter_code
_entity_poly.pdbx_strand_id
1 'polypeptide(L)'
;MVLRRFRRKRDAEARRYAYSRWDGSQAGFDLNAFDLFAELSDELIHHGDPNSALRNLLQQGFDVDGNHIQGLRELLEQLAEERRQRLENNDLGGVYDEIAQELRELVSEERSALEALADEARNSGDDRRNDLTQNSVTEKNIQLDLLPQDLAGQVKGLENYDFQSADAQQRFDDLMDRLREQLMQSQLDEMAEGVSDMSPEDMERLKDMMSELNNMLDQRQRGEEPDFDGFMDKFGDFFPENPETLDELLEVMAQRMAAAQAMMNSMTPEQRAQMQALSDQLLEDMDLKWQVDQLGQNLQQMFPDAGWQQSYDFSGFDPLDMGSAMDMMGDLNDLDQLENLLRGTTNPGALAEVDIERARELMGNDAANSLEQLSQLSKMLEDSGLVENNDGKLELTPRAIRRIANQALSDLFAKLAKNTVGRHELHESGQGHEREYTTKPYEWGDPFNLHIGKTIRNAITRTGGGTPVQLTPDDFEVERTENQVRSSTVLMLDMSLSMPMRDNFLPAKKVAMALYGLISSQYPRDYLGVVGFSDVATVIEPTKLPGVQWDFVYGTNMQHGFMLARDMLSKQTGTKQIIMITDGEPTAHLDDYGRPQFNYPPIQETIDKTLIEVNRCTREDIRINVFM
;
A
#
# COMPACT_ATOMS: atom_id res chain seq x y z
N MET A 1 5.14 -5.94 -63.97
CA MET A 1 4.52 -4.91 -63.15
C MET A 1 4.34 -5.45 -61.75
N VAL A 2 5.12 -4.92 -60.82
CA VAL A 2 5.48 -5.53 -59.55
C VAL A 2 4.42 -5.18 -58.47
N LEU A 3 3.72 -6.20 -57.93
CA LEU A 3 2.86 -6.06 -56.79
C LEU A 3 3.72 -5.96 -55.50
N ARG A 4 3.84 -4.76 -54.94
CA ARG A 4 4.42 -4.53 -53.60
C ARG A 4 3.45 -5.03 -52.53
N ARG A 5 3.76 -6.18 -51.92
CA ARG A 5 3.18 -6.62 -50.62
C ARG A 5 3.70 -5.67 -49.55
N PHE A 6 2.81 -4.87 -48.95
CA PHE A 6 3.08 -4.20 -47.68
C PHE A 6 3.06 -5.24 -46.56
N ARG A 7 4.23 -5.75 -46.20
CA ARG A 7 4.43 -6.39 -44.88
C ARG A 7 4.50 -5.27 -43.85
N ARG A 8 3.45 -5.10 -43.03
CA ARG A 8 3.59 -4.41 -41.75
C ARG A 8 4.57 -5.24 -40.90
N LYS A 9 5.80 -4.79 -40.76
CA LYS A 9 6.67 -5.19 -39.67
C LYS A 9 6.00 -4.72 -38.39
N ARG A 10 5.50 -5.65 -37.59
CA ARG A 10 5.44 -5.46 -36.15
C ARG A 10 6.90 -5.53 -35.68
N ASP A 11 7.49 -4.40 -35.42
CA ASP A 11 8.70 -4.33 -34.64
C ASP A 11 8.30 -4.71 -33.20
N ALA A 12 8.37 -6.01 -32.91
CA ALA A 12 8.54 -6.45 -31.55
C ALA A 12 9.96 -6.00 -31.17
N GLU A 13 10.08 -4.90 -30.48
CA GLU A 13 11.29 -4.56 -29.75
C GLU A 13 11.56 -5.74 -28.82
N ALA A 14 12.49 -6.59 -29.22
CA ALA A 14 13.04 -7.59 -28.32
C ALA A 14 13.79 -6.80 -27.23
N ARG A 15 13.16 -6.60 -26.09
CA ARG A 15 13.83 -6.05 -24.90
C ARG A 15 15.02 -6.96 -24.62
N ARG A 16 16.22 -6.47 -24.83
CA ARG A 16 17.44 -7.17 -24.48
C ARG A 16 17.62 -7.01 -22.98
N TYR A 17 17.34 -8.05 -22.22
CA TYR A 17 17.66 -8.11 -20.81
C TYR A 17 19.16 -8.45 -20.69
N ALA A 18 19.90 -7.62 -19.96
CA ALA A 18 21.26 -7.90 -19.57
C ALA A 18 21.27 -8.10 -18.04
N TYR A 19 21.89 -9.20 -17.59
CA TYR A 19 22.15 -9.39 -16.18
C TYR A 19 23.26 -8.41 -15.75
N SER A 20 22.94 -7.46 -14.90
CA SER A 20 23.91 -6.64 -14.18
C SER A 20 23.85 -6.96 -12.70
N ARG A 21 24.96 -6.72 -11.99
CA ARG A 21 24.96 -6.83 -10.54
C ARG A 21 24.06 -5.72 -10.00
N TRP A 22 23.21 -6.07 -9.04
CA TRP A 22 22.35 -5.10 -8.36
C TRP A 22 23.21 -4.02 -7.70
N ASP A 23 22.98 -2.76 -8.04
CA ASP A 23 23.70 -1.59 -7.52
C ASP A 23 22.79 -0.57 -6.82
N GLY A 24 21.51 -0.91 -6.63
CA GLY A 24 20.51 -0.06 -6.01
C GLY A 24 19.86 0.98 -6.93
N SER A 25 20.41 1.22 -8.12
CA SER A 25 19.89 2.18 -9.11
C SER A 25 18.91 1.57 -10.11
N GLN A 26 18.70 0.26 -10.03
CA GLN A 26 17.83 -0.45 -10.94
C GLN A 26 16.38 -0.20 -10.51
N ALA A 27 15.63 0.50 -11.35
CA ALA A 27 14.19 0.67 -11.16
C ALA A 27 13.52 -0.72 -11.01
N GLY A 28 12.68 -0.88 -10.01
CA GLY A 28 11.87 -2.07 -9.84
C GLY A 28 11.01 -2.33 -11.08
N PHE A 29 10.44 -3.52 -11.19
CA PHE A 29 9.54 -3.84 -12.30
C PHE A 29 8.36 -2.84 -12.29
N ASP A 30 8.18 -2.13 -13.40
CA ASP A 30 7.00 -1.28 -13.59
C ASP A 30 5.75 -2.18 -13.50
N LEU A 31 4.95 -1.98 -12.47
CA LEU A 31 3.65 -2.61 -12.34
C LEU A 31 2.80 -2.26 -13.55
N ASN A 32 2.33 -3.30 -14.27
CA ASN A 32 1.38 -3.11 -15.32
C ASN A 32 -0.03 -3.01 -14.72
N ALA A 33 -0.71 -1.88 -14.90
CA ALA A 33 -2.08 -1.67 -14.43
C ALA A 33 -3.05 -2.81 -14.82
N PHE A 34 -2.74 -3.55 -15.89
CA PHE A 34 -3.58 -4.65 -16.36
C PHE A 34 -3.35 -5.95 -15.60
N ASP A 35 -2.14 -6.21 -15.11
CA ASP A 35 -1.84 -7.39 -14.30
C ASP A 35 -2.35 -7.18 -12.88
N LEU A 36 -2.16 -5.98 -12.34
CA LEU A 36 -2.78 -5.53 -11.11
C LEU A 36 -4.31 -5.66 -11.15
N PHE A 37 -4.93 -5.25 -12.28
CA PHE A 37 -6.39 -5.39 -12.44
C PHE A 37 -6.84 -6.85 -12.55
N ALA A 38 -5.97 -7.76 -12.96
CA ALA A 38 -6.29 -9.19 -12.95
C ALA A 38 -6.44 -9.71 -11.51
N GLU A 39 -5.52 -9.35 -10.62
CA GLU A 39 -5.61 -9.67 -9.19
C GLU A 39 -6.82 -8.99 -8.55
N LEU A 40 -7.00 -7.68 -8.81
CA LEU A 40 -8.19 -6.97 -8.34
C LEU A 40 -9.48 -7.61 -8.85
N SER A 41 -9.50 -8.18 -10.08
CA SER A 41 -10.66 -8.83 -10.65
C SER A 41 -11.07 -10.09 -9.90
N ASP A 42 -10.10 -10.88 -9.43
CA ASP A 42 -10.39 -12.06 -8.62
C ASP A 42 -10.93 -11.65 -7.24
N GLU A 43 -10.34 -10.65 -6.60
CA GLU A 43 -10.84 -10.07 -5.35
C GLU A 43 -12.23 -9.43 -5.50
N LEU A 44 -12.49 -8.74 -6.62
CA LEU A 44 -13.81 -8.18 -6.94
C LEU A 44 -14.89 -9.25 -7.09
N ILE A 45 -14.56 -10.39 -7.69
CA ILE A 45 -15.49 -11.50 -7.80
C ILE A 45 -15.85 -12.06 -6.43
N HIS A 46 -14.89 -12.05 -5.48
CA HIS A 46 -15.11 -12.50 -4.11
C HIS A 46 -15.89 -11.48 -3.26
N HIS A 47 -15.49 -10.24 -3.27
CA HIS A 47 -16.01 -9.20 -2.36
C HIS A 47 -17.13 -8.33 -2.96
N GLY A 48 -17.22 -8.27 -4.28
CA GLY A 48 -18.30 -7.57 -4.99
C GLY A 48 -18.20 -6.04 -5.02
N ASP A 49 -17.32 -5.45 -4.22
CA ASP A 49 -17.12 -4.01 -4.13
C ASP A 49 -15.66 -3.63 -4.41
N PRO A 50 -15.40 -2.69 -5.35
CA PRO A 50 -14.03 -2.30 -5.71
C PRO A 50 -13.22 -1.75 -4.55
N ASN A 51 -13.85 -1.00 -3.65
CA ASN A 51 -13.16 -0.43 -2.49
C ASN A 51 -12.75 -1.51 -1.49
N SER A 52 -13.62 -2.51 -1.29
CA SER A 52 -13.31 -3.66 -0.44
C SER A 52 -12.22 -4.55 -1.03
N ALA A 53 -12.27 -4.78 -2.33
CA ALA A 53 -11.25 -5.55 -3.05
C ALA A 53 -9.89 -4.86 -2.99
N LEU A 54 -9.85 -3.54 -3.25
CA LEU A 54 -8.62 -2.75 -3.17
C LEU A 54 -8.06 -2.73 -1.74
N ARG A 55 -8.92 -2.58 -0.74
CA ARG A 55 -8.52 -2.63 0.67
C ARG A 55 -7.93 -3.99 1.04
N ASN A 56 -8.48 -5.08 0.55
CA ASN A 56 -7.92 -6.42 0.76
C ASN A 56 -6.53 -6.56 0.13
N LEU A 57 -6.36 -6.13 -1.12
CA LEU A 57 -5.05 -6.13 -1.78
C LEU A 57 -4.02 -5.31 -1.01
N LEU A 58 -4.41 -4.11 -0.52
CA LEU A 58 -3.55 -3.31 0.34
C LEU A 58 -3.15 -4.04 1.63
N GLN A 59 -4.09 -4.74 2.27
CA GLN A 59 -3.85 -5.40 3.55
C GLN A 59 -3.04 -6.69 3.41
N GLN A 60 -3.34 -7.51 2.39
CA GLN A 60 -2.74 -8.84 2.23
C GLN A 60 -1.53 -8.85 1.29
N GLY A 61 -1.35 -7.79 0.48
CA GLY A 61 -0.40 -7.84 -0.62
C GLY A 61 -0.89 -8.72 -1.78
N PHE A 62 -0.07 -8.88 -2.79
CA PHE A 62 -0.42 -9.66 -3.99
C PHE A 62 0.82 -10.03 -4.80
N ASP A 63 0.67 -11.06 -5.65
CA ASP A 63 1.74 -11.54 -6.51
C ASP A 63 1.54 -11.07 -7.96
N VAL A 64 2.54 -10.39 -8.55
CA VAL A 64 2.52 -9.99 -9.96
C VAL A 64 3.80 -10.43 -10.65
N ASP A 65 3.68 -11.17 -11.74
CA ASP A 65 4.81 -11.66 -12.55
C ASP A 65 5.89 -12.43 -11.75
N GLY A 66 5.50 -13.07 -10.67
CA GLY A 66 6.40 -13.82 -9.79
C GLY A 66 7.11 -12.98 -8.73
N ASN A 67 6.79 -11.70 -8.62
CA ASN A 67 7.22 -10.82 -7.55
C ASN A 67 6.07 -10.66 -6.53
N HIS A 68 6.39 -10.85 -5.26
CA HIS A 68 5.47 -10.61 -4.16
C HIS A 68 5.55 -9.14 -3.73
N ILE A 69 4.40 -8.45 -3.74
CA ILE A 69 4.25 -7.11 -3.19
C ILE A 69 3.66 -7.27 -1.79
N GLN A 70 4.44 -6.88 -0.79
CA GLN A 70 4.06 -7.00 0.60
C GLN A 70 2.84 -6.11 0.90
N GLY A 71 1.84 -6.68 1.59
CA GLY A 71 0.70 -5.92 2.08
C GLY A 71 0.99 -5.18 3.37
N LEU A 72 0.10 -4.26 3.77
CA LEU A 72 0.24 -3.49 5.01
C LEU A 72 0.41 -4.39 6.24
N ARG A 73 -0.21 -5.56 6.25
CA ARG A 73 -0.09 -6.51 7.36
C ARG A 73 1.34 -7.06 7.48
N GLU A 74 1.94 -7.47 6.38
CA GLU A 74 3.31 -7.99 6.35
C GLU A 74 4.31 -6.90 6.71
N LEU A 75 4.09 -5.67 6.18
CA LEU A 75 4.92 -4.52 6.50
C LEU A 75 4.85 -4.15 7.98
N LEU A 76 3.66 -4.21 8.60
CA LEU A 76 3.49 -4.00 10.04
C LEU A 76 4.15 -5.09 10.87
N GLU A 77 4.11 -6.35 10.44
CA GLU A 77 4.81 -7.46 11.08
C GLU A 77 6.32 -7.26 10.99
N GLN A 78 6.83 -6.80 9.84
CA GLN A 78 8.25 -6.50 9.64
C GLN A 78 8.70 -5.32 10.51
N LEU A 79 7.93 -4.23 10.58
CA LEU A 79 8.21 -3.09 11.47
C LEU A 79 8.32 -3.53 12.94
N ALA A 80 7.38 -4.35 13.39
CA ALA A 80 7.37 -4.86 14.76
C ALA A 80 8.60 -5.74 15.03
N GLU A 81 9.03 -6.54 14.04
CA GLU A 81 10.22 -7.39 14.15
C GLU A 81 11.51 -6.55 14.17
N GLU A 82 11.66 -5.56 13.27
CA GLU A 82 12.80 -4.64 13.25
C GLU A 82 12.93 -3.88 14.57
N ARG A 83 11.82 -3.35 15.08
CA ARG A 83 11.80 -2.68 16.40
C ARG A 83 12.22 -3.65 17.51
N ARG A 84 11.69 -4.86 17.51
CA ARG A 84 12.03 -5.86 18.52
C ARG A 84 13.50 -6.23 18.49
N GLN A 85 14.08 -6.45 17.29
CA GLN A 85 15.50 -6.79 17.15
C GLN A 85 16.41 -5.68 17.68
N ARG A 86 16.07 -4.40 17.40
CA ARG A 86 16.84 -3.27 17.92
C ARG A 86 16.82 -3.21 19.44
N LEU A 87 15.66 -3.47 20.08
CA LEU A 87 15.51 -3.46 21.52
C LEU A 87 16.15 -4.67 22.22
N GLU A 88 16.08 -5.88 21.60
CA GLU A 88 16.63 -7.10 22.16
C GLU A 88 18.16 -7.21 21.98
N ASN A 89 18.76 -6.49 21.03
CA ASN A 89 20.20 -6.54 20.80
C ASN A 89 20.94 -5.50 21.63
N ASN A 90 20.40 -4.33 21.88
CA ASN A 90 21.10 -3.19 22.43
C ASN A 90 20.79 -2.94 23.92
N ASP A 91 21.75 -2.29 24.63
CA ASP A 91 21.64 -1.87 26.01
C ASP A 91 22.06 -0.40 26.18
N LEU A 92 21.19 0.41 26.78
CA LEU A 92 21.47 1.82 27.12
C LEU A 92 22.45 1.99 28.28
N GLY A 93 22.73 0.92 29.03
CA GLY A 93 23.72 0.96 30.11
C GLY A 93 25.12 1.30 29.63
N GLY A 94 25.44 1.02 28.37
CA GLY A 94 26.73 1.27 27.76
C GLY A 94 27.16 2.73 27.79
N VAL A 95 26.25 3.65 27.56
CA VAL A 95 26.49 5.10 27.63
C VAL A 95 27.10 5.49 28.98
N TYR A 96 26.58 4.89 30.03
CA TYR A 96 27.04 5.15 31.39
C TYR A 96 28.37 4.47 31.71
N ASP A 97 28.52 3.23 31.31
CA ASP A 97 29.71 2.40 31.60
C ASP A 97 30.94 2.91 30.87
N GLU A 98 30.81 3.45 29.65
CA GLU A 98 31.89 4.06 28.89
C GLU A 98 32.51 5.23 29.65
N ILE A 99 31.70 6.21 30.06
CA ILE A 99 32.17 7.39 30.84
C ILE A 99 32.82 6.94 32.14
N ALA A 100 32.19 5.99 32.86
CA ALA A 100 32.74 5.46 34.10
C ALA A 100 34.07 4.74 33.91
N GLN A 101 34.26 4.05 32.77
CA GLN A 101 35.51 3.39 32.44
C GLN A 101 36.61 4.39 32.11
N GLU A 102 36.34 5.37 31.27
CA GLU A 102 37.33 6.42 30.94
C GLU A 102 37.82 7.18 32.16
N LEU A 103 36.90 7.58 33.06
CA LEU A 103 37.29 8.23 34.34
C LEU A 103 38.16 7.31 35.20
N ARG A 104 37.87 6.01 35.25
CA ARG A 104 38.70 5.05 36.00
C ARG A 104 40.11 4.90 35.41
N GLU A 105 40.20 4.81 34.07
CA GLU A 105 41.48 4.72 33.37
C GLU A 105 42.33 5.99 33.61
N LEU A 106 41.71 7.15 33.53
CA LEU A 106 42.34 8.45 33.77
C LEU A 106 42.88 8.58 35.20
N VAL A 107 42.08 8.21 36.20
CA VAL A 107 42.53 8.17 37.62
C VAL A 107 43.67 7.17 37.81
N SER A 108 43.65 6.01 37.11
CA SER A 108 44.75 5.02 37.15
C SER A 108 46.04 5.57 36.54
N GLU A 109 45.94 6.31 35.44
CA GLU A 109 47.08 6.95 34.78
C GLU A 109 47.72 8.03 35.67
N GLU A 110 46.89 8.88 36.29
CA GLU A 110 47.36 9.89 37.24
C GLU A 110 48.06 9.24 38.45
N ARG A 111 47.48 8.16 39.00
CA ARG A 111 48.14 7.40 40.11
C ARG A 111 49.50 6.84 39.70
N SER A 112 49.62 6.34 38.47
CA SER A 112 50.90 5.84 37.93
C SER A 112 51.93 6.96 37.79
N ALA A 113 51.53 8.16 37.39
CA ALA A 113 52.38 9.33 37.29
C ALA A 113 52.84 9.82 38.67
N LEU A 114 51.96 9.81 39.67
CA LEU A 114 52.30 10.13 41.06
C LEU A 114 53.28 9.14 41.66
N GLU A 115 53.15 7.87 41.37
CA GLU A 115 54.07 6.81 41.81
C GLU A 115 55.47 6.97 41.17
N ALA A 116 55.50 7.26 39.85
CA ALA A 116 56.76 7.54 39.14
C ALA A 116 57.48 8.79 39.72
N LEU A 117 56.74 9.84 40.05
CA LEU A 117 57.28 11.04 40.67
C LEU A 117 57.86 10.77 42.07
N ALA A 118 57.18 9.94 42.88
CA ALA A 118 57.66 9.53 44.19
C ALA A 118 58.98 8.70 44.09
N ASP A 119 59.06 7.80 43.11
CA ASP A 119 60.24 6.97 42.85
C ASP A 119 61.42 7.84 42.34
N GLU A 120 61.20 8.81 41.48
CA GLU A 120 62.22 9.73 41.03
C GLU A 120 62.78 10.56 42.21
N ALA A 121 61.91 11.06 43.09
CA ALA A 121 62.30 11.79 44.26
C ALA A 121 63.13 10.92 45.22
N ARG A 122 62.78 9.65 45.45
CA ARG A 122 63.57 8.71 46.26
C ARG A 122 64.95 8.44 45.66
N ASN A 123 65.06 8.37 44.35
CA ASN A 123 66.31 8.09 43.66
C ASN A 123 67.19 9.33 43.48
N SER A 124 66.71 10.54 43.77
CA SER A 124 67.46 11.81 43.66
C SER A 124 68.52 11.96 44.71
N GLY A 125 68.45 11.26 45.86
CA GLY A 125 69.37 11.37 46.97
C GLY A 125 69.26 12.67 47.80
N ASP A 126 68.23 13.51 47.58
CA ASP A 126 67.93 14.74 48.35
C ASP A 126 66.71 14.46 49.27
N ASP A 127 67.03 14.30 50.58
CA ASP A 127 66.02 13.98 51.59
C ASP A 127 64.92 15.08 51.70
N ARG A 128 65.23 16.32 51.47
CA ARG A 128 64.27 17.41 51.56
C ARG A 128 63.31 17.44 50.35
N ARG A 129 63.83 17.13 49.14
CA ARG A 129 63.02 16.93 47.93
C ARG A 129 62.09 15.68 48.06
N ASN A 130 62.63 14.62 48.62
CA ASN A 130 61.84 13.39 48.83
C ASN A 130 60.67 13.63 49.82
N ASP A 131 60.94 14.29 50.99
CA ASP A 131 59.86 14.58 51.97
C ASP A 131 58.77 15.48 51.41
N LEU A 132 59.14 16.55 50.68
CA LEU A 132 58.15 17.45 50.03
C LEU A 132 57.34 16.73 48.96
N THR A 133 57.98 15.90 48.12
CA THR A 133 57.30 15.14 47.07
C THR A 133 56.38 14.06 47.64
N GLN A 134 56.81 13.35 48.68
CA GLN A 134 55.95 12.34 49.35
C GLN A 134 54.72 12.96 49.99
N ASN A 135 54.85 14.15 50.60
CA ASN A 135 53.69 14.87 51.17
C ASN A 135 52.71 15.29 50.08
N SER A 136 53.20 15.83 48.97
CA SER A 136 52.35 16.19 47.81
C SER A 136 51.67 15.01 47.17
N VAL A 137 52.39 13.90 46.92
CA VAL A 137 51.84 12.64 46.37
C VAL A 137 50.78 12.04 47.30
N THR A 138 51.01 12.11 48.64
CA THR A 138 50.05 11.61 49.60
C THR A 138 48.76 12.45 49.59
N GLU A 139 48.90 13.78 49.55
CA GLU A 139 47.77 14.70 49.49
C GLU A 139 46.94 14.48 48.22
N LYS A 140 47.60 14.37 47.05
CA LYS A 140 46.92 14.09 45.75
C LYS A 140 46.24 12.71 45.75
N ASN A 141 46.86 11.68 46.27
CA ASN A 141 46.22 10.34 46.39
C ASN A 141 44.99 10.39 47.32
N ILE A 142 45.04 11.15 48.44
CA ILE A 142 43.85 11.32 49.30
C ILE A 142 42.73 12.04 48.56
N GLN A 143 43.01 13.02 47.72
CA GLN A 143 41.99 13.67 46.88
C GLN A 143 41.36 12.71 45.91
N LEU A 144 42.14 11.85 45.24
CA LEU A 144 41.64 10.80 44.34
C LEU A 144 40.86 9.71 45.09
N ASP A 145 41.20 9.38 46.32
CA ASP A 145 40.48 8.40 47.15
C ASP A 145 39.15 8.94 47.69
N LEU A 146 39.03 10.28 47.81
CA LEU A 146 37.82 10.97 48.27
C LEU A 146 36.83 11.30 47.13
N LEU A 147 37.13 10.93 45.87
CA LEU A 147 36.21 11.11 44.77
C LEU A 147 34.89 10.38 45.05
N PRO A 148 33.73 11.04 44.83
CA PRO A 148 32.43 10.40 44.95
C PRO A 148 32.28 9.17 44.05
N GLN A 149 31.27 8.32 44.31
CA GLN A 149 31.01 7.14 43.50
C GLN A 149 30.15 7.46 42.26
N ASP A 150 29.42 8.56 42.29
CA ASP A 150 28.59 9.02 41.18
C ASP A 150 29.44 9.79 40.14
N LEU A 151 29.05 9.66 38.85
CA LEU A 151 29.81 10.25 37.74
C LEU A 151 29.93 11.80 37.86
N ALA A 152 28.82 12.48 38.14
CA ALA A 152 28.80 13.92 38.27
C ALA A 152 29.75 14.40 39.38
N GLY A 153 29.79 13.68 40.49
CA GLY A 153 30.72 13.99 41.60
C GLY A 153 32.17 13.68 41.24
N GLN A 154 32.46 12.64 40.46
CA GLN A 154 33.81 12.34 39.97
C GLN A 154 34.31 13.42 39.02
N VAL A 155 33.50 13.82 38.05
CA VAL A 155 33.78 14.90 37.11
C VAL A 155 34.08 16.18 37.87
N LYS A 156 33.24 16.60 38.80
CA LYS A 156 33.41 17.78 39.62
C LYS A 156 34.69 17.73 40.50
N GLY A 157 34.99 16.56 41.02
CA GLY A 157 36.20 16.35 41.83
C GLY A 157 37.48 16.47 41.00
N LEU A 158 37.46 15.94 39.77
CA LEU A 158 38.59 15.98 38.84
C LEU A 158 38.75 17.37 38.17
N GLU A 159 37.68 18.10 37.93
CA GLU A 159 37.73 19.49 37.41
C GLU A 159 38.53 20.44 38.30
N ASN A 160 38.46 20.25 39.60
CA ASN A 160 39.22 21.03 40.59
C ASN A 160 40.54 20.38 40.99
N TYR A 161 40.93 19.26 40.36
CA TYR A 161 42.13 18.50 40.66
C TYR A 161 43.33 18.99 39.83
N ASP A 162 44.48 19.21 40.46
CA ASP A 162 45.72 19.62 39.79
C ASP A 162 46.49 18.37 39.34
N PHE A 163 46.31 17.96 38.06
CA PHE A 163 46.95 16.76 37.50
C PHE A 163 48.47 16.84 37.48
N GLN A 164 49.13 15.75 37.82
CA GLN A 164 50.57 15.58 37.69
C GLN A 164 50.94 15.04 36.29
N SER A 165 50.11 14.22 35.71
CA SER A 165 50.23 13.71 34.33
C SER A 165 49.61 14.71 33.37
N ALA A 166 50.41 15.26 32.45
CA ALA A 166 49.89 16.08 31.36
C ALA A 166 48.97 15.27 30.42
N ASP A 167 49.26 13.98 30.23
CA ASP A 167 48.45 13.08 29.39
C ASP A 167 47.10 12.81 30.07
N ALA A 168 47.08 12.60 31.39
CA ALA A 168 45.81 12.41 32.11
C ALA A 168 44.96 13.70 32.11
N GLN A 169 45.58 14.86 32.23
CA GLN A 169 44.86 16.14 32.13
C GLN A 169 44.27 16.32 30.74
N GLN A 170 45.06 16.12 29.68
CA GLN A 170 44.56 16.24 28.32
C GLN A 170 43.41 15.29 28.05
N ARG A 171 43.51 14.02 28.47
CA ARG A 171 42.41 13.02 28.32
C ARG A 171 41.17 13.46 29.11
N PHE A 172 41.33 14.08 30.28
CA PHE A 172 40.18 14.62 31.02
C PHE A 172 39.52 15.77 30.27
N ASP A 173 40.32 16.71 29.77
CA ASP A 173 39.84 17.85 29.01
C ASP A 173 39.14 17.34 27.71
N ASP A 174 39.73 16.39 26.98
CA ASP A 174 39.15 15.77 25.81
C ASP A 174 37.84 15.01 26.12
N LEU A 175 37.76 14.32 27.27
CA LEU A 175 36.51 13.67 27.71
C LEU A 175 35.43 14.71 28.04
N MET A 176 35.80 15.78 28.75
CA MET A 176 34.86 16.84 29.11
C MET A 176 34.32 17.56 27.90
N ASP A 177 35.17 17.86 26.93
CA ASP A 177 34.77 18.49 25.69
C ASP A 177 33.86 17.56 24.87
N ARG A 178 34.20 16.26 24.74
CA ARG A 178 33.37 15.27 24.10
C ARG A 178 32.01 15.08 24.79
N LEU A 179 31.97 15.03 26.12
CA LEU A 179 30.71 14.91 26.87
C LEU A 179 29.83 16.15 26.73
N ARG A 180 30.44 17.34 26.73
CA ARG A 180 29.73 18.61 26.46
C ARG A 180 29.20 18.62 25.04
N GLU A 181 30.02 18.24 24.07
CA GLU A 181 29.65 18.11 22.67
C GLU A 181 28.49 17.11 22.50
N GLN A 182 28.59 15.90 23.04
CA GLN A 182 27.54 14.86 22.95
C GLN A 182 26.23 15.29 23.64
N LEU A 183 26.29 15.94 24.80
CA LEU A 183 25.11 16.48 25.48
C LEU A 183 24.48 17.65 24.72
N MET A 184 25.27 18.48 24.08
CA MET A 184 24.79 19.56 23.23
C MET A 184 24.34 18.99 21.87
N GLN A 185 25.05 18.03 21.33
CA GLN A 185 24.72 17.29 20.12
C GLN A 185 23.40 16.52 20.27
N SER A 186 23.16 15.88 21.40
CA SER A 186 21.88 15.25 21.71
C SER A 186 20.68 16.21 21.67
N GLN A 187 20.93 17.50 21.81
CA GLN A 187 19.91 18.54 21.71
C GLN A 187 19.91 19.25 20.34
N LEU A 188 21.01 19.12 19.56
CA LEU A 188 21.27 19.92 18.36
C LEU A 188 22.08 19.15 17.30
N ASP A 189 21.85 17.85 17.14
CA ASP A 189 22.65 16.93 16.32
C ASP A 189 23.04 17.48 14.92
N GLU A 190 24.26 17.20 14.47
CA GLU A 190 24.94 17.65 13.25
C GLU A 190 25.52 19.08 13.23
N MET A 191 25.41 19.86 14.31
CA MET A 191 26.07 21.17 14.34
C MET A 191 27.59 21.10 14.53
N ALA A 192 28.18 19.93 14.70
CA ALA A 192 29.52 19.80 15.26
C ALA A 192 30.53 18.96 14.49
N GLU A 193 30.42 18.71 13.18
CA GLU A 193 31.58 18.23 12.41
C GLU A 193 32.74 19.27 12.36
N GLY A 194 32.55 20.46 12.95
CA GLY A 194 33.53 21.55 12.95
C GLY A 194 34.01 22.03 14.30
N VAL A 195 33.53 21.48 15.43
CA VAL A 195 33.77 22.10 16.75
C VAL A 195 34.52 21.16 17.70
N SER A 196 35.72 20.77 17.32
CA SER A 196 36.65 20.11 18.25
C SER A 196 37.36 21.07 19.22
N ASP A 197 37.08 22.40 19.16
CA ASP A 197 37.63 23.44 20.07
C ASP A 197 36.58 24.55 20.20
N MET A 198 35.48 24.37 20.96
CA MET A 198 34.57 25.47 21.25
C MET A 198 35.26 26.55 22.05
N SER A 199 35.49 27.70 21.41
CA SER A 199 35.95 28.88 22.09
C SER A 199 34.82 29.54 22.90
N PRO A 200 35.13 30.37 23.93
CA PRO A 200 34.10 31.16 24.61
C PRO A 200 33.25 32.01 23.64
N GLU A 201 33.80 32.35 22.47
CA GLU A 201 33.11 33.11 21.41
C GLU A 201 32.06 32.25 20.68
N ASP A 202 32.32 30.96 20.51
CA ASP A 202 31.37 30.00 19.87
C ASP A 202 30.20 29.69 20.80
N MET A 203 30.46 29.60 22.11
CA MET A 203 29.43 29.45 23.13
C MET A 203 28.49 30.66 23.18
N GLU A 204 29.02 31.87 23.01
CA GLU A 204 28.23 33.10 22.96
C GLU A 204 27.38 33.15 21.68
N ARG A 205 27.94 32.72 20.52
CA ARG A 205 27.18 32.57 19.25
C ARG A 205 26.04 31.56 19.37
N LEU A 206 26.25 30.42 20.04
CA LEU A 206 25.21 29.42 20.28
C LEU A 206 24.06 29.97 21.12
N LYS A 207 24.35 30.74 22.18
CA LYS A 207 23.33 31.41 22.99
C LYS A 207 22.54 32.42 22.16
N ASP A 208 23.23 33.22 21.34
CA ASP A 208 22.61 34.19 20.46
C ASP A 208 21.68 33.50 19.44
N MET A 209 22.12 32.38 18.87
CA MET A 209 21.32 31.55 17.95
C MET A 209 20.05 31.01 18.63
N MET A 210 20.17 30.41 19.82
CA MET A 210 19.04 29.88 20.59
C MET A 210 18.04 30.98 20.96
N SER A 211 18.58 32.16 21.37
CA SER A 211 17.76 33.32 21.70
C SER A 211 17.01 33.85 20.48
N GLU A 212 17.68 33.93 19.31
CA GLU A 212 17.06 34.39 18.07
C GLU A 212 16.00 33.39 17.57
N LEU A 213 16.27 32.09 17.68
CA LEU A 213 15.31 31.04 17.35
C LEU A 213 14.07 31.08 18.24
N ASN A 214 14.24 31.21 19.56
CA ASN A 214 13.11 31.38 20.48
C ASN A 214 12.30 32.66 20.17
N ASN A 215 12.94 33.75 19.77
CA ASN A 215 12.26 34.96 19.33
C ASN A 215 11.46 34.76 18.05
N MET A 216 11.99 34.00 17.07
CA MET A 216 11.31 33.66 15.84
C MET A 216 10.07 32.78 16.10
N LEU A 217 10.15 31.85 17.05
CA LEU A 217 9.01 31.06 17.50
C LEU A 217 7.92 31.91 18.14
N ASP A 218 8.32 32.87 19.00
CA ASP A 218 7.39 33.81 19.61
C ASP A 218 6.71 34.72 18.57
N GLN A 219 7.44 35.21 17.56
CA GLN A 219 6.89 36.00 16.44
C GLN A 219 5.85 35.18 15.67
N ARG A 220 6.17 33.92 15.34
CA ARG A 220 5.27 33.02 14.65
C ARG A 220 3.98 32.74 15.43
N GLN A 221 4.09 32.53 16.76
CA GLN A 221 2.90 32.35 17.62
C GLN A 221 1.99 33.58 17.61
N ARG A 222 2.57 34.78 17.42
CA ARG A 222 1.80 36.04 17.27
C ARG A 222 1.26 36.27 15.86
N GLY A 223 1.58 35.40 14.89
CA GLY A 223 1.17 35.51 13.49
C GLY A 223 2.03 36.48 12.68
N GLU A 224 3.23 36.79 13.14
CA GLU A 224 4.24 37.58 12.44
C GLU A 224 5.09 36.63 11.57
N GLU A 225 5.63 37.10 10.44
CA GLU A 225 6.58 36.36 9.61
C GLU A 225 8.02 36.58 10.14
N PRO A 226 8.70 35.53 10.69
CA PRO A 226 10.08 35.63 11.12
C PRO A 226 11.06 35.79 9.94
N ASP A 227 12.16 36.48 10.15
CA ASP A 227 13.24 36.62 9.15
C ASP A 227 14.15 35.38 9.16
N PHE A 228 13.69 34.29 8.56
CA PHE A 228 14.44 33.04 8.49
C PHE A 228 15.70 33.15 7.64
N ASP A 229 15.65 33.87 6.52
CA ASP A 229 16.82 34.07 5.65
C ASP A 229 17.94 34.80 6.40
N GLY A 230 17.58 35.84 7.16
CA GLY A 230 18.54 36.55 7.99
C GLY A 230 19.12 35.72 9.14
N PHE A 231 18.34 34.77 9.67
CA PHE A 231 18.80 33.79 10.65
C PHE A 231 19.80 32.81 10.03
N MET A 232 19.47 32.21 8.87
CA MET A 232 20.35 31.27 8.16
C MET A 232 21.64 31.96 7.66
N ASP A 233 21.60 33.22 7.27
CA ASP A 233 22.81 33.99 6.91
C ASP A 233 23.80 34.14 8.07
N LYS A 234 23.30 34.19 9.32
CA LYS A 234 24.13 34.34 10.52
C LYS A 234 24.58 33.01 11.13
N PHE A 235 23.69 32.03 11.11
CA PHE A 235 23.82 30.78 11.87
C PHE A 235 23.69 29.51 10.99
N GLY A 236 23.64 29.64 9.66
CA GLY A 236 23.50 28.51 8.75
C GLY A 236 24.65 27.51 8.83
N ASP A 237 25.82 27.92 9.30
CA ASP A 237 26.96 27.05 9.59
C ASP A 237 26.68 26.02 10.70
N PHE A 238 25.67 26.26 11.53
CA PHE A 238 25.21 25.32 12.53
C PHE A 238 24.22 24.27 11.97
N PHE A 239 23.75 24.41 10.73
CA PHE A 239 22.75 23.56 10.11
C PHE A 239 23.26 23.01 8.77
N PRO A 240 24.05 21.93 8.77
CA PRO A 240 24.63 21.35 7.55
C PRO A 240 23.57 20.84 6.57
N GLU A 241 22.40 20.47 7.05
CA GLU A 241 21.26 20.03 6.23
C GLU A 241 20.65 21.17 5.38
N ASN A 242 21.03 22.43 5.64
CA ASN A 242 20.51 23.61 4.95
C ASN A 242 18.98 23.61 4.79
N PRO A 243 18.20 23.62 5.87
CA PRO A 243 16.75 23.62 5.79
C PRO A 243 16.27 24.82 4.96
N GLU A 244 15.35 24.58 4.03
CA GLU A 244 14.83 25.62 3.15
C GLU A 244 13.80 26.52 3.84
N THR A 245 13.19 26.03 4.92
CA THR A 245 12.15 26.74 5.68
C THR A 245 12.34 26.62 7.18
N LEU A 246 11.79 27.61 7.91
CA LEU A 246 11.75 27.55 9.38
C LEU A 246 10.98 26.32 9.89
N ASP A 247 9.94 25.89 9.17
CA ASP A 247 9.13 24.71 9.55
C ASP A 247 9.97 23.43 9.51
N GLU A 248 10.73 23.26 8.46
CA GLU A 248 11.63 22.12 8.28
C GLU A 248 12.71 22.09 9.38
N LEU A 249 13.34 23.23 9.68
CA LEU A 249 14.29 23.34 10.78
C LEU A 249 13.66 22.95 12.13
N LEU A 250 12.47 23.48 12.42
CA LEU A 250 11.80 23.23 13.70
C LEU A 250 11.32 21.78 13.83
N GLU A 251 10.92 21.15 12.74
CA GLU A 251 10.52 19.75 12.72
C GLU A 251 11.71 18.83 13.04
N VAL A 252 12.85 19.03 12.38
CA VAL A 252 14.10 18.30 12.67
C VAL A 252 14.51 18.48 14.13
N MET A 253 14.52 19.72 14.63
CA MET A 253 14.86 19.98 16.02
C MET A 253 13.88 19.33 17.01
N ALA A 254 12.58 19.33 16.69
CA ALA A 254 11.58 18.68 17.54
C ALA A 254 11.78 17.16 17.60
N GLN A 255 12.07 16.51 16.46
CA GLN A 255 12.37 15.09 16.40
C GLN A 255 13.59 14.73 17.25
N ARG A 256 14.67 15.49 17.14
CA ARG A 256 15.91 15.28 17.91
C ARG A 256 15.72 15.47 19.40
N MET A 257 15.09 16.56 19.80
CA MET A 257 14.80 16.80 21.23
C MET A 257 13.83 15.74 21.79
N ALA A 258 12.88 15.27 21.00
CA ALA A 258 12.00 14.17 21.39
C ALA A 258 12.77 12.84 21.53
N ALA A 259 13.74 12.55 20.64
CA ALA A 259 14.62 11.39 20.76
C ALA A 259 15.47 11.44 22.03
N ALA A 260 16.06 12.59 22.35
CA ALA A 260 16.78 12.80 23.62
C ALA A 260 15.87 12.56 24.84
N GLN A 261 14.65 13.09 24.81
CA GLN A 261 13.67 12.88 25.87
C GLN A 261 13.26 11.40 25.96
N ALA A 262 13.05 10.72 24.83
CA ALA A 262 12.73 9.30 24.79
C ALA A 262 13.88 8.44 25.37
N MET A 263 15.15 8.80 25.08
CA MET A 263 16.30 8.14 25.68
C MET A 263 16.29 8.30 27.21
N MET A 264 16.09 9.50 27.72
CA MET A 264 15.99 9.75 29.15
C MET A 264 14.82 8.99 29.79
N ASN A 265 13.68 8.91 29.11
CA ASN A 265 12.52 8.17 29.58
C ASN A 265 12.77 6.64 29.61
N SER A 266 13.62 6.14 28.73
CA SER A 266 13.98 4.73 28.59
C SER A 266 15.04 4.27 29.60
N MET A 267 15.77 5.20 30.22
CA MET A 267 16.75 4.92 31.28
C MET A 267 16.08 4.53 32.60
N THR A 268 16.80 3.74 33.42
CA THR A 268 16.38 3.48 34.81
C THR A 268 16.37 4.79 35.63
N PRO A 269 15.60 4.85 36.73
CA PRO A 269 15.56 6.06 37.56
C PRO A 269 16.94 6.50 38.07
N GLU A 270 17.82 5.54 38.38
CA GLU A 270 19.19 5.78 38.85
C GLU A 270 20.05 6.36 37.73
N GLN A 271 20.05 5.77 36.54
CA GLN A 271 20.78 6.26 35.37
C GLN A 271 20.31 7.66 34.97
N ARG A 272 19.01 7.89 34.95
CA ARG A 272 18.41 9.20 34.65
C ARG A 272 18.86 10.29 35.64
N ALA A 273 18.83 9.97 36.93
CA ALA A 273 19.25 10.92 37.95
C ALA A 273 20.75 11.31 37.82
N GLN A 274 21.60 10.35 37.46
CA GLN A 274 23.02 10.58 37.25
C GLN A 274 23.29 11.35 35.96
N MET A 275 22.58 11.05 34.88
CA MET A 275 22.67 11.79 33.62
C MET A 275 22.21 13.24 33.79
N GLN A 276 21.11 13.47 34.51
CA GLN A 276 20.65 14.82 34.84
C GLN A 276 21.69 15.58 35.68
N ALA A 277 22.28 14.94 36.72
CA ALA A 277 23.31 15.57 37.54
C ALA A 277 24.57 15.90 36.72
N LEU A 278 24.96 15.03 35.77
CA LEU A 278 26.08 15.27 34.86
C LEU A 278 25.76 16.42 33.89
N SER A 279 24.57 16.44 33.29
CA SER A 279 24.11 17.55 32.44
C SER A 279 24.10 18.89 33.20
N ASP A 280 23.58 18.92 34.43
CA ASP A 280 23.59 20.11 35.28
C ASP A 280 25.00 20.59 35.61
N GLN A 281 25.97 19.69 35.74
CA GLN A 281 27.38 20.01 35.97
C GLN A 281 28.08 20.56 34.71
N LEU A 282 27.78 19.97 33.56
CA LEU A 282 28.40 20.34 32.29
C LEU A 282 27.83 21.65 31.71
N LEU A 283 26.51 21.87 31.91
CA LEU A 283 25.82 23.10 31.52
C LEU A 283 25.76 24.09 32.70
N GLU A 284 26.90 24.53 33.21
CA GLU A 284 26.96 25.54 34.31
C GLU A 284 26.33 26.89 33.94
N ASP A 285 26.10 27.14 32.63
CA ASP A 285 25.49 28.35 32.12
C ASP A 285 23.97 28.32 32.26
N MET A 286 23.46 28.97 33.30
CA MET A 286 22.01 29.02 33.56
C MET A 286 21.19 29.68 32.43
N ASP A 287 21.81 30.59 31.65
CA ASP A 287 21.12 31.25 30.54
C ASP A 287 20.92 30.31 29.35
N LEU A 288 21.91 29.48 29.00
CA LEU A 288 21.82 28.49 27.95
C LEU A 288 20.78 27.43 28.31
N LYS A 289 20.84 26.90 29.53
CA LYS A 289 19.86 25.91 30.01
C LYS A 289 18.43 26.44 29.90
N TRP A 290 18.20 27.69 30.29
CA TRP A 290 16.87 28.30 30.17
C TRP A 290 16.41 28.43 28.71
N GLN A 291 17.31 28.80 27.78
CA GLN A 291 16.99 28.90 26.35
C GLN A 291 16.61 27.53 25.75
N VAL A 292 17.33 26.48 26.11
CA VAL A 292 17.07 25.11 25.67
C VAL A 292 15.73 24.60 26.22
N ASP A 293 15.47 24.80 27.52
CA ASP A 293 14.20 24.41 28.15
C ASP A 293 13.00 25.14 27.50
N GLN A 294 13.16 26.44 27.19
CA GLN A 294 12.13 27.22 26.50
C GLN A 294 11.87 26.70 25.08
N LEU A 295 12.95 26.42 24.33
CA LEU A 295 12.87 25.88 23.00
C LEU A 295 12.13 24.53 23.02
N GLY A 296 12.49 23.61 23.91
CA GLY A 296 11.83 22.32 24.07
C GLY A 296 10.33 22.44 24.35
N GLN A 297 9.94 23.37 25.25
CA GLN A 297 8.52 23.62 25.52
C GLN A 297 7.77 24.16 24.30
N ASN A 298 8.38 25.07 23.54
CA ASN A 298 7.79 25.62 22.33
C ASN A 298 7.63 24.54 21.25
N LEU A 299 8.67 23.73 21.02
CA LEU A 299 8.65 22.64 20.07
C LEU A 299 7.63 21.57 20.46
N GLN A 300 7.53 21.21 21.74
CA GLN A 300 6.53 20.26 22.23
C GLN A 300 5.08 20.74 21.99
N GLN A 301 4.83 22.03 22.06
CA GLN A 301 3.51 22.59 21.75
C GLN A 301 3.22 22.62 20.25
N MET A 302 4.21 22.84 19.42
CA MET A 302 4.07 22.91 17.96
C MET A 302 4.04 21.53 17.32
N PHE A 303 4.81 20.59 17.82
CA PHE A 303 4.97 19.23 17.31
C PHE A 303 4.64 18.18 18.39
N PRO A 304 3.38 18.11 18.85
CA PRO A 304 3.00 17.20 19.94
C PRO A 304 3.20 15.72 19.60
N ASP A 305 3.18 15.39 18.31
CA ASP A 305 3.26 14.03 17.79
C ASP A 305 4.72 13.57 17.52
N ALA A 306 5.73 14.38 17.86
CA ALA A 306 7.15 14.06 17.63
C ALA A 306 7.72 12.96 18.55
N GLY A 307 6.93 12.35 19.43
CA GLY A 307 7.37 11.22 20.26
C GLY A 307 7.90 11.58 21.65
N TRP A 308 7.59 12.75 22.20
CA TRP A 308 8.09 13.27 23.51
C TRP A 308 7.86 12.37 24.71
N GLN A 309 6.86 11.51 24.68
CA GLN A 309 6.49 10.62 25.79
C GLN A 309 6.92 9.18 25.54
N GLN A 310 7.64 8.91 24.46
CA GLN A 310 8.12 7.58 24.13
C GLN A 310 9.08 7.07 25.21
N SER A 311 9.04 5.76 25.43
CA SER A 311 9.91 5.03 26.32
C SER A 311 10.05 3.63 25.80
N TYR A 312 11.26 3.16 25.63
CA TYR A 312 11.58 1.85 25.07
C TYR A 312 12.26 0.98 26.11
N ASP A 313 11.93 -0.30 26.13
CA ASP A 313 12.50 -1.27 27.07
C ASP A 313 13.62 -2.07 26.39
N PHE A 314 14.85 -1.65 26.63
CA PHE A 314 16.04 -2.30 26.12
C PHE A 314 16.41 -3.49 27.00
N SER A 315 16.61 -4.65 26.39
CA SER A 315 16.89 -5.91 27.08
C SER A 315 18.12 -6.64 26.55
N GLY A 316 18.86 -6.01 25.64
CA GLY A 316 20.05 -6.58 25.01
C GLY A 316 21.31 -6.55 25.85
N PHE A 317 22.43 -6.83 25.19
CA PHE A 317 23.76 -6.88 25.82
C PHE A 317 24.81 -6.05 25.07
N ASP A 318 24.50 -5.56 23.87
CA ASP A 318 25.42 -4.72 23.11
C ASP A 318 25.32 -3.28 23.63
N PRO A 319 26.36 -2.76 24.29
CA PRO A 319 26.31 -1.42 24.88
C PRO A 319 26.32 -0.36 23.78
N LEU A 320 25.42 0.60 23.87
CA LEU A 320 25.40 1.79 23.02
C LEU A 320 26.20 2.93 23.65
N ASP A 321 26.97 3.65 22.83
CA ASP A 321 27.48 4.96 23.20
C ASP A 321 26.37 6.03 23.10
N MET A 322 26.66 7.27 23.51
CA MET A 322 25.65 8.34 23.52
C MET A 322 25.12 8.65 22.13
N GLY A 323 25.99 8.76 21.11
CA GLY A 323 25.59 9.04 19.72
C GLY A 323 24.72 7.93 19.15
N SER A 324 25.23 6.68 19.22
CA SER A 324 24.47 5.50 18.75
C SER A 324 23.14 5.32 19.48
N ALA A 325 23.04 5.70 20.76
CA ALA A 325 21.79 5.66 21.51
C ALA A 325 20.80 6.70 20.99
N MET A 326 21.26 7.88 20.64
CA MET A 326 20.42 8.93 20.05
C MET A 326 19.90 8.55 18.66
N ASP A 327 20.78 8.06 17.78
CA ASP A 327 20.39 7.58 16.44
C ASP A 327 19.37 6.45 16.55
N MET A 328 19.59 5.53 17.49
CA MET A 328 18.66 4.44 17.78
C MET A 328 17.28 4.94 18.22
N MET A 329 17.23 5.99 19.04
CA MET A 329 15.97 6.60 19.47
C MET A 329 15.24 7.27 18.29
N GLY A 330 15.98 7.94 17.39
CA GLY A 330 15.46 8.49 16.15
C GLY A 330 14.83 7.39 15.29
N ASP A 331 15.57 6.34 15.02
CA ASP A 331 15.10 5.18 14.25
C ASP A 331 13.85 4.53 14.85
N LEU A 332 13.82 4.34 16.18
CA LEU A 332 12.66 3.76 16.87
C LEU A 332 11.42 4.67 16.78
N ASN A 333 11.61 5.98 16.88
CA ASN A 333 10.54 6.95 16.72
C ASN A 333 9.99 6.95 15.29
N ASP A 334 10.85 6.88 14.28
CA ASP A 334 10.44 6.82 12.88
C ASP A 334 9.71 5.50 12.56
N LEU A 335 10.16 4.37 13.13
CA LEU A 335 9.44 3.10 13.05
C LEU A 335 8.03 3.20 13.66
N ASP A 336 7.88 3.87 14.81
CA ASP A 336 6.59 4.08 15.46
C ASP A 336 5.68 5.02 14.65
N GLN A 337 6.22 6.10 14.06
CA GLN A 337 5.48 7.00 13.18
C GLN A 337 5.00 6.27 11.93
N LEU A 338 5.90 5.50 11.29
CA LEU A 338 5.55 4.69 10.12
C LEU A 338 4.49 3.63 10.46
N GLU A 339 4.62 2.95 11.61
CA GLU A 339 3.61 2.00 12.10
C GLU A 339 2.24 2.66 12.27
N ASN A 340 2.18 3.84 12.89
CA ASN A 340 0.95 4.59 13.10
C ASN A 340 0.30 5.03 11.77
N LEU A 341 1.10 5.51 10.82
CA LEU A 341 0.64 5.89 9.49
C LEU A 341 0.07 4.68 8.75
N LEU A 342 0.80 3.54 8.74
CA LEU A 342 0.34 2.32 8.07
C LEU A 342 -0.93 1.75 8.72
N ARG A 343 -1.06 1.78 10.05
CA ARG A 343 -2.27 1.35 10.76
C ARG A 343 -3.47 2.25 10.47
N GLY A 344 -3.26 3.55 10.29
CA GLY A 344 -4.29 4.51 9.93
C GLY A 344 -4.73 4.44 8.47
N THR A 345 -3.96 3.78 7.61
CA THR A 345 -4.18 3.74 6.18
C THR A 345 -5.39 2.89 5.81
N THR A 346 -6.40 3.53 5.22
CA THR A 346 -7.62 2.89 4.71
C THR A 346 -7.71 2.92 3.19
N ASN A 347 -6.88 3.71 2.52
CA ASN A 347 -6.83 3.86 1.06
C ASN A 347 -5.38 4.10 0.59
N PRO A 348 -5.03 3.77 -0.66
CA PRO A 348 -3.67 3.95 -1.19
C PRO A 348 -3.13 5.38 -1.13
N GLY A 349 -4.03 6.38 -1.23
CA GLY A 349 -3.63 7.79 -1.24
C GLY A 349 -2.99 8.26 0.07
N ALA A 350 -3.33 7.63 1.20
CA ALA A 350 -2.71 7.93 2.49
C ALA A 350 -1.23 7.50 2.55
N LEU A 351 -0.83 6.52 1.73
CA LEU A 351 0.57 6.08 1.63
C LEU A 351 1.47 7.09 0.88
N ALA A 352 0.89 8.09 0.21
CA ALA A 352 1.68 9.12 -0.48
C ALA A 352 2.40 10.07 0.50
N GLU A 353 2.05 10.04 1.78
CA GLU A 353 2.69 10.81 2.86
C GLU A 353 3.89 10.06 3.47
N VAL A 354 4.12 8.79 3.08
CA VAL A 354 5.25 7.99 3.58
C VAL A 354 6.54 8.45 2.91
N ASP A 355 7.56 8.72 3.71
CA ASP A 355 8.92 8.87 3.21
C ASP A 355 9.50 7.51 2.83
N ILE A 356 9.55 7.26 1.51
CA ILE A 356 10.00 5.98 0.94
C ILE A 356 11.51 5.76 1.15
N GLU A 357 12.32 6.83 1.11
CA GLU A 357 13.76 6.72 1.33
C GLU A 357 14.05 6.34 2.79
N ARG A 358 13.38 6.99 3.73
CA ARG A 358 13.50 6.65 5.15
C ARG A 358 12.97 5.24 5.45
N ALA A 359 11.84 4.84 4.86
CA ALA A 359 11.35 3.46 4.96
C ALA A 359 12.36 2.43 4.39
N ARG A 360 13.12 2.81 3.34
CA ARG A 360 14.18 1.97 2.76
C ARG A 360 15.34 1.75 3.71
N GLU A 361 15.76 2.78 4.43
CA GLU A 361 16.80 2.69 5.44
C GLU A 361 16.39 1.81 6.63
N LEU A 362 15.16 1.99 7.09
CA LEU A 362 14.64 1.29 8.27
C LEU A 362 14.27 -0.17 8.02
N MET A 363 13.66 -0.48 6.86
CA MET A 363 13.06 -1.79 6.56
C MET A 363 13.70 -2.49 5.36
N GLY A 364 14.54 -1.81 4.59
CA GLY A 364 15.19 -2.35 3.39
C GLY A 364 14.41 -2.12 2.09
N ASN A 365 15.04 -2.53 0.98
CA ASN A 365 14.56 -2.21 -0.38
C ASN A 365 13.20 -2.86 -0.71
N ASP A 366 12.95 -4.08 -0.26
CA ASP A 366 11.74 -4.83 -0.64
C ASP A 366 10.50 -4.20 -0.02
N ALA A 367 10.57 -3.78 1.24
CA ALA A 367 9.50 -3.07 1.92
C ALA A 367 9.24 -1.69 1.32
N ALA A 368 10.29 -0.90 1.07
CA ALA A 368 10.17 0.42 0.46
C ALA A 368 9.57 0.35 -0.96
N ASN A 369 10.01 -0.60 -1.79
CA ASN A 369 9.44 -0.81 -3.12
C ASN A 369 7.96 -1.22 -3.05
N SER A 370 7.60 -2.06 -2.08
CA SER A 370 6.20 -2.45 -1.86
C SER A 370 5.35 -1.25 -1.45
N LEU A 371 5.83 -0.40 -0.54
CA LEU A 371 5.15 0.83 -0.14
C LEU A 371 4.95 1.79 -1.31
N GLU A 372 5.98 2.02 -2.13
CA GLU A 372 5.91 2.86 -3.32
C GLU A 372 4.86 2.33 -4.30
N GLN A 373 4.86 1.03 -4.58
CA GLN A 373 3.90 0.39 -5.47
C GLN A 373 2.47 0.47 -4.92
N LEU A 374 2.28 0.23 -3.62
CA LEU A 374 0.98 0.35 -2.97
C LEU A 374 0.45 1.79 -3.01
N SER A 375 1.30 2.80 -2.84
CA SER A 375 0.90 4.21 -2.91
C SER A 375 0.40 4.62 -4.30
N GLN A 376 0.97 4.05 -5.36
CA GLN A 376 0.63 4.35 -6.75
C GLN A 376 -0.58 3.56 -7.27
N LEU A 377 -1.04 2.55 -6.54
CA LEU A 377 -2.08 1.59 -6.95
C LEU A 377 -3.36 2.25 -7.46
N SER A 378 -3.93 3.17 -6.68
CA SER A 378 -5.18 3.86 -7.03
C SER A 378 -5.02 4.68 -8.30
N LYS A 379 -3.93 5.44 -8.38
CA LYS A 379 -3.63 6.29 -9.52
C LYS A 379 -3.41 5.49 -10.80
N MET A 380 -2.70 4.37 -10.72
CA MET A 380 -2.49 3.49 -11.87
C MET A 380 -3.79 2.90 -12.41
N LEU A 381 -4.72 2.52 -11.53
CA LEU A 381 -6.03 1.99 -11.92
C LEU A 381 -6.91 3.08 -12.55
N GLU A 382 -6.88 4.31 -12.03
CA GLU A 382 -7.59 5.46 -12.60
C GLU A 382 -7.03 5.86 -13.97
N ASP A 383 -5.71 6.01 -14.10
CA ASP A 383 -5.03 6.38 -15.35
C ASP A 383 -5.25 5.33 -16.46
N SER A 384 -5.40 4.06 -16.09
CA SER A 384 -5.74 2.98 -17.03
C SER A 384 -7.18 3.04 -17.54
N GLY A 385 -8.04 3.85 -16.91
CA GLY A 385 -9.47 3.96 -17.18
C GLY A 385 -10.25 2.70 -16.80
N LEU A 386 -9.78 1.96 -15.79
CA LEU A 386 -10.44 0.76 -15.26
C LEU A 386 -11.35 1.08 -14.07
N VAL A 387 -10.98 2.09 -13.29
CA VAL A 387 -11.82 2.62 -12.21
C VAL A 387 -11.99 4.13 -12.38
N GLU A 388 -13.08 4.66 -11.85
CA GLU A 388 -13.35 6.09 -11.71
C GLU A 388 -13.56 6.41 -10.24
N ASN A 389 -12.98 7.52 -9.78
CA ASN A 389 -13.13 7.99 -8.41
C ASN A 389 -14.28 9.00 -8.34
N ASN A 390 -15.38 8.62 -7.71
CA ASN A 390 -16.54 9.45 -7.47
C ASN A 390 -16.65 9.77 -5.96
N ASP A 391 -16.27 10.98 -5.56
CA ASP A 391 -16.32 11.47 -4.17
C ASP A 391 -15.65 10.52 -3.15
N GLY A 392 -14.45 9.99 -3.51
CA GLY A 392 -13.67 9.08 -2.66
C GLY A 392 -14.12 7.61 -2.72
N LYS A 393 -15.08 7.26 -3.59
CA LYS A 393 -15.46 5.88 -3.89
C LYS A 393 -15.00 5.49 -5.28
N LEU A 394 -14.32 4.36 -5.36
CA LEU A 394 -13.92 3.78 -6.63
C LEU A 394 -15.09 2.99 -7.23
N GLU A 395 -15.41 3.30 -8.47
CA GLU A 395 -16.43 2.62 -9.27
C GLU A 395 -15.79 1.99 -10.51
N LEU A 396 -16.30 0.80 -10.90
CA LEU A 396 -15.82 0.11 -12.09
C LEU A 396 -16.35 0.78 -13.36
N THR A 397 -15.45 1.08 -14.29
CA THR A 397 -15.85 1.56 -15.61
C THR A 397 -16.46 0.41 -16.45
N PRO A 398 -17.27 0.72 -17.47
CA PRO A 398 -17.75 -0.29 -18.41
C PRO A 398 -16.61 -1.06 -19.12
N ARG A 399 -15.42 -0.46 -19.19
CA ARG A 399 -14.20 -1.09 -19.73
C ARG A 399 -13.68 -2.17 -18.78
N ALA A 400 -13.66 -1.87 -17.49
CA ALA A 400 -13.27 -2.82 -16.46
C ALA A 400 -14.21 -4.03 -16.42
N ILE A 401 -15.53 -3.78 -16.39
CA ILE A 401 -16.55 -4.83 -16.36
C ILE A 401 -16.40 -5.79 -17.54
N ARG A 402 -16.19 -5.26 -18.76
CA ARG A 402 -15.93 -6.08 -19.95
C ARG A 402 -14.64 -6.89 -19.83
N ARG A 403 -13.60 -6.35 -19.22
CA ARG A 403 -12.33 -7.04 -19.02
C ARG A 403 -12.47 -8.19 -18.03
N ILE A 404 -13.11 -7.95 -16.88
CA ILE A 404 -13.40 -9.01 -15.89
C ILE A 404 -14.20 -10.14 -16.53
N ALA A 405 -15.24 -9.79 -17.30
CA ALA A 405 -16.06 -10.77 -17.99
C ALA A 405 -15.27 -11.60 -19.03
N ASN A 406 -14.37 -10.97 -19.78
CA ASN A 406 -13.50 -11.66 -20.73
C ASN A 406 -12.46 -12.55 -20.04
N GLN A 407 -11.93 -12.13 -18.90
CA GLN A 407 -11.01 -12.95 -18.09
C GLN A 407 -11.73 -14.18 -17.54
N ALA A 408 -12.90 -14.01 -16.94
CA ALA A 408 -13.72 -15.12 -16.49
C ALA A 408 -14.07 -16.11 -17.64
N LEU A 409 -14.32 -15.58 -18.84
CA LEU A 409 -14.55 -16.38 -20.03
C LEU A 409 -13.30 -17.17 -20.44
N SER A 410 -12.14 -16.53 -20.45
CA SER A 410 -10.84 -17.16 -20.77
C SER A 410 -10.52 -18.31 -19.80
N ASP A 411 -10.74 -18.10 -18.50
CA ASP A 411 -10.51 -19.11 -17.46
C ASP A 411 -11.41 -20.33 -17.63
N LEU A 412 -12.69 -20.10 -17.99
CA LEU A 412 -13.62 -21.17 -18.29
C LEU A 412 -13.19 -21.97 -19.53
N PHE A 413 -12.76 -21.28 -20.58
CA PHE A 413 -12.31 -21.96 -21.81
C PHE A 413 -10.96 -22.66 -21.60
N ALA A 414 -10.05 -22.14 -20.80
CA ALA A 414 -8.79 -22.81 -20.46
C ALA A 414 -9.03 -24.15 -19.74
N LYS A 415 -10.07 -24.22 -18.90
CA LYS A 415 -10.50 -25.45 -18.23
C LYS A 415 -11.19 -26.42 -19.19
N LEU A 416 -11.89 -25.90 -20.21
CA LEU A 416 -12.65 -26.69 -21.21
C LEU A 416 -11.80 -27.13 -22.39
N ALA A 417 -10.67 -26.49 -22.68
CA ALA A 417 -9.81 -26.76 -23.86
C ALA A 417 -9.23 -28.18 -23.94
N LYS A 418 -9.54 -29.06 -22.99
CA LYS A 418 -9.20 -30.48 -23.03
C LYS A 418 -10.20 -31.35 -23.84
N ASN A 419 -11.32 -30.78 -24.28
CA ASN A 419 -12.33 -31.50 -25.08
C ASN A 419 -12.56 -30.77 -26.41
N THR A 420 -12.50 -31.53 -27.53
CA THR A 420 -12.68 -31.05 -28.91
C THR A 420 -13.97 -30.27 -29.10
N VAL A 421 -13.85 -29.03 -29.59
CA VAL A 421 -14.99 -28.17 -29.99
C VAL A 421 -15.63 -28.72 -31.25
N GLY A 422 -16.91 -29.09 -31.18
CA GLY A 422 -17.72 -29.42 -32.36
C GLY A 422 -18.21 -28.16 -33.07
N ARG A 423 -17.99 -28.07 -34.38
CA ARG A 423 -18.63 -27.06 -35.24
C ARG A 423 -20.02 -27.52 -35.62
N HIS A 424 -21.03 -26.70 -35.28
CA HIS A 424 -22.40 -26.86 -35.85
C HIS A 424 -22.59 -25.77 -36.91
N GLU A 425 -22.68 -26.17 -38.17
CA GLU A 425 -23.15 -25.32 -39.26
C GLU A 425 -24.68 -25.44 -39.35
N LEU A 426 -25.39 -24.32 -39.29
CA LEU A 426 -26.82 -24.24 -39.52
C LEU A 426 -27.06 -23.99 -41.02
N HIS A 427 -27.70 -24.94 -41.68
CA HIS A 427 -27.99 -24.90 -43.14
C HIS A 427 -29.38 -24.35 -43.47
N GLU A 428 -30.03 -23.59 -42.61
CA GLU A 428 -31.37 -23.05 -42.93
C GLU A 428 -31.29 -21.57 -43.36
N SER A 429 -31.81 -21.31 -44.57
CA SER A 429 -31.96 -19.95 -45.11
C SER A 429 -33.16 -19.24 -44.46
N GLY A 430 -32.97 -18.04 -43.99
CA GLY A 430 -33.98 -17.28 -43.24
C GLY A 430 -34.39 -15.93 -43.84
N GLN A 431 -35.38 -15.31 -43.22
CA GLN A 431 -35.94 -14.00 -43.60
C GLN A 431 -35.22 -12.81 -42.96
N GLY A 432 -33.88 -12.79 -42.91
CA GLY A 432 -33.12 -11.71 -42.36
C GLY A 432 -32.90 -10.53 -43.33
N HIS A 433 -32.39 -9.39 -42.81
CA HIS A 433 -32.14 -8.19 -43.59
C HIS A 433 -30.69 -8.06 -44.11
N GLU A 434 -29.77 -8.90 -43.68
CA GLU A 434 -28.41 -8.91 -44.21
C GLU A 434 -28.33 -9.77 -45.45
N ARG A 435 -27.80 -9.19 -46.55
CA ARG A 435 -27.70 -9.79 -47.85
C ARG A 435 -26.43 -10.63 -47.95
N GLU A 436 -26.61 -11.92 -48.23
CA GLU A 436 -25.50 -12.73 -48.69
C GLU A 436 -25.15 -12.36 -50.15
N TYR A 437 -23.87 -12.45 -50.50
CA TYR A 437 -23.41 -12.26 -51.90
C TYR A 437 -23.85 -13.41 -52.84
N THR A 438 -24.57 -14.42 -52.30
CA THR A 438 -25.13 -15.55 -53.05
C THR A 438 -26.59 -15.28 -53.40
N THR A 439 -27.01 -15.76 -54.56
CA THR A 439 -28.38 -15.62 -55.04
C THR A 439 -28.98 -17.00 -55.29
N LYS A 440 -30.30 -17.09 -55.26
CA LYS A 440 -31.05 -18.28 -55.67
C LYS A 440 -32.17 -17.90 -56.66
N PRO A 441 -32.64 -18.86 -57.51
CA PRO A 441 -33.87 -18.65 -58.27
C PRO A 441 -35.04 -18.35 -57.34
N TYR A 442 -35.93 -17.46 -57.79
CA TYR A 442 -37.13 -17.09 -57.05
C TYR A 442 -38.08 -18.25 -56.92
N GLU A 443 -38.51 -18.59 -55.74
CA GLU A 443 -39.54 -19.54 -55.42
C GLU A 443 -40.75 -18.83 -54.80
N TRP A 444 -41.98 -19.39 -55.05
CA TRP A 444 -43.20 -18.78 -54.52
C TRP A 444 -43.19 -18.74 -52.98
N GLY A 445 -43.22 -17.54 -52.41
CA GLY A 445 -43.14 -17.30 -50.97
C GLY A 445 -41.84 -16.67 -50.51
N ASP A 446 -40.83 -16.55 -51.37
CA ASP A 446 -39.59 -15.83 -51.04
C ASP A 446 -39.81 -14.32 -50.92
N PRO A 447 -39.08 -13.63 -50.05
CA PRO A 447 -39.06 -12.19 -50.02
C PRO A 447 -38.53 -11.64 -51.36
N PHE A 448 -39.24 -10.62 -51.89
CA PHE A 448 -38.98 -10.08 -53.24
C PHE A 448 -37.75 -9.18 -53.31
N ASN A 449 -36.62 -9.66 -52.81
CA ASN A 449 -35.31 -9.00 -52.86
C ASN A 449 -34.57 -9.40 -54.15
N LEU A 450 -35.01 -8.83 -55.28
CA LEU A 450 -34.49 -9.19 -56.59
C LEU A 450 -33.05 -8.74 -56.80
N HIS A 451 -32.21 -9.66 -57.23
CA HIS A 451 -30.89 -9.33 -57.78
C HIS A 451 -31.04 -8.94 -59.26
N ILE A 452 -31.31 -7.65 -59.51
CA ILE A 452 -31.69 -7.09 -60.81
C ILE A 452 -30.70 -7.51 -61.92
N GLY A 453 -29.37 -7.44 -61.65
CA GLY A 453 -28.37 -7.76 -62.62
C GLY A 453 -28.36 -9.21 -63.10
N LYS A 454 -28.63 -10.18 -62.24
CA LYS A 454 -28.73 -11.60 -62.61
C LYS A 454 -30.06 -11.89 -63.25
N THR A 455 -31.16 -11.33 -62.73
CA THR A 455 -32.49 -11.42 -63.34
C THR A 455 -32.49 -10.96 -64.81
N ILE A 456 -31.94 -9.79 -65.10
CA ILE A 456 -31.81 -9.29 -66.47
C ILE A 456 -30.90 -10.19 -67.30
N ARG A 457 -29.80 -10.70 -66.75
CA ARG A 457 -28.87 -11.62 -67.44
C ARG A 457 -29.58 -12.93 -67.82
N ASN A 458 -30.35 -13.50 -66.90
CA ASN A 458 -31.15 -14.75 -67.15
C ASN A 458 -32.12 -14.50 -68.28
N ALA A 459 -32.87 -13.39 -68.28
CA ALA A 459 -33.81 -13.03 -69.34
C ALA A 459 -33.10 -12.86 -70.68
N ILE A 460 -31.95 -12.16 -70.73
CA ILE A 460 -31.20 -12.04 -71.98
C ILE A 460 -30.67 -13.38 -72.48
N THR A 461 -30.19 -14.22 -71.56
CA THR A 461 -29.71 -15.58 -71.90
C THR A 461 -30.83 -16.43 -72.47
N ARG A 462 -32.02 -16.34 -71.94
CA ARG A 462 -33.25 -17.10 -72.42
C ARG A 462 -33.71 -16.54 -73.78
N THR A 463 -33.76 -15.24 -73.98
CA THR A 463 -34.30 -14.58 -75.18
C THR A 463 -33.31 -14.41 -76.34
N GLY A 464 -32.00 -14.62 -76.08
CA GLY A 464 -30.95 -14.44 -77.09
C GLY A 464 -30.58 -13.01 -77.36
N GLY A 465 -30.98 -12.10 -76.50
CA GLY A 465 -30.73 -10.63 -76.60
C GLY A 465 -31.87 -9.94 -77.41
N GLY A 466 -31.98 -8.64 -77.22
CA GLY A 466 -32.98 -7.77 -77.82
C GLY A 466 -33.56 -6.74 -76.81
N THR A 467 -33.99 -5.59 -77.36
CA THR A 467 -34.70 -4.57 -76.55
C THR A 467 -36.08 -4.34 -77.09
N PRO A 468 -37.11 -4.31 -76.21
CA PRO A 468 -37.10 -4.39 -74.75
C PRO A 468 -36.92 -5.81 -74.22
N VAL A 469 -36.22 -6.01 -73.11
CA VAL A 469 -36.05 -7.28 -72.41
C VAL A 469 -37.37 -7.64 -71.72
N GLN A 470 -37.91 -8.85 -72.10
CA GLN A 470 -39.10 -9.35 -71.48
C GLN A 470 -38.71 -10.31 -70.35
N LEU A 471 -39.23 -10.02 -69.12
CA LEU A 471 -38.99 -10.82 -67.94
C LEU A 471 -40.13 -11.85 -67.76
N THR A 472 -39.79 -13.05 -67.39
CA THR A 472 -40.69 -14.06 -66.89
C THR A 472 -40.38 -14.45 -65.45
N PRO A 473 -41.28 -15.03 -64.69
CA PRO A 473 -41.02 -15.43 -63.30
C PRO A 473 -39.82 -16.35 -63.15
N ASP A 474 -39.48 -17.18 -64.14
CA ASP A 474 -38.35 -18.10 -64.14
C ASP A 474 -36.97 -17.35 -64.24
N ASP A 475 -36.95 -16.08 -64.66
CA ASP A 475 -35.75 -15.28 -64.76
C ASP A 475 -35.38 -14.64 -63.42
N PHE A 476 -36.34 -14.62 -62.49
CA PHE A 476 -36.12 -13.90 -61.22
C PHE A 476 -35.12 -14.62 -60.35
N GLU A 477 -34.15 -13.86 -59.89
CA GLU A 477 -33.14 -14.30 -58.95
C GLU A 477 -33.19 -13.38 -57.71
N VAL A 478 -33.33 -13.99 -56.55
CA VAL A 478 -33.40 -13.28 -55.27
C VAL A 478 -32.10 -13.41 -54.49
N GLU A 479 -31.73 -12.35 -53.83
CA GLU A 479 -30.59 -12.36 -52.89
C GLU A 479 -30.94 -13.24 -51.68
N ARG A 480 -30.04 -14.14 -51.33
CA ARG A 480 -30.19 -14.88 -50.08
C ARG A 480 -29.95 -13.93 -48.90
N THR A 481 -30.75 -14.06 -47.91
CA THR A 481 -30.59 -13.32 -46.63
C THR A 481 -30.19 -14.31 -45.54
N GLU A 482 -29.20 -13.96 -44.76
CA GLU A 482 -28.83 -14.74 -43.58
C GLU A 482 -29.94 -14.70 -42.54
N ASN A 483 -30.19 -15.86 -41.93
CA ASN A 483 -31.08 -15.94 -40.78
C ASN A 483 -30.33 -15.53 -39.54
N GLN A 484 -30.33 -14.25 -39.20
CA GLN A 484 -29.86 -13.82 -37.88
C GLN A 484 -30.98 -14.15 -36.87
N VAL A 485 -30.83 -15.28 -36.21
CA VAL A 485 -31.72 -15.63 -35.09
C VAL A 485 -31.29 -14.77 -33.88
N ARG A 486 -32.10 -13.79 -33.53
CA ARG A 486 -31.92 -13.06 -32.28
C ARG A 486 -32.30 -13.98 -31.13
N SER A 487 -31.39 -14.08 -30.14
CA SER A 487 -31.63 -14.79 -28.89
C SER A 487 -31.97 -13.81 -27.77
N SER A 488 -32.93 -14.20 -26.95
CA SER A 488 -33.28 -13.45 -25.74
C SER A 488 -33.15 -14.36 -24.53
N THR A 489 -32.09 -14.10 -23.75
CA THR A 489 -31.69 -14.93 -22.62
C THR A 489 -31.96 -14.19 -21.30
N VAL A 490 -32.54 -14.88 -20.32
CA VAL A 490 -32.56 -14.45 -18.94
C VAL A 490 -31.74 -15.43 -18.12
N LEU A 491 -30.74 -14.93 -17.45
CA LEU A 491 -29.94 -15.67 -16.49
C LEU A 491 -30.57 -15.54 -15.11
N MET A 492 -30.90 -16.65 -14.48
CA MET A 492 -31.37 -16.75 -13.11
C MET A 492 -30.22 -17.25 -12.23
N LEU A 493 -29.78 -16.43 -11.29
CA LEU A 493 -28.67 -16.71 -10.37
C LEU A 493 -29.22 -16.92 -8.96
N ASP A 494 -28.96 -18.08 -8.41
CA ASP A 494 -29.30 -18.38 -7.02
C ASP A 494 -28.35 -17.64 -6.08
N MET A 495 -28.93 -16.81 -5.19
CA MET A 495 -28.24 -16.01 -4.22
C MET A 495 -28.50 -16.48 -2.77
N SER A 496 -29.16 -17.62 -2.61
CA SER A 496 -29.47 -18.19 -1.29
C SER A 496 -28.20 -18.57 -0.52
N LEU A 497 -28.31 -18.61 0.80
CA LEU A 497 -27.19 -18.91 1.69
C LEU A 497 -26.58 -20.32 1.48
N SER A 498 -27.31 -21.25 0.87
CA SER A 498 -26.77 -22.58 0.52
C SER A 498 -25.64 -22.52 -0.51
N MET A 499 -25.69 -21.57 -1.44
CA MET A 499 -24.71 -21.42 -2.50
C MET A 499 -23.29 -21.17 -1.98
N PRO A 500 -23.02 -20.18 -1.09
CA PRO A 500 -21.70 -19.98 -0.51
C PRO A 500 -21.31 -21.09 0.47
N MET A 501 -22.26 -21.71 1.19
CA MET A 501 -21.96 -22.81 2.10
C MET A 501 -21.43 -24.07 1.39
N ARG A 502 -21.66 -24.19 0.09
CA ARG A 502 -21.17 -25.28 -0.78
C ARG A 502 -20.10 -24.84 -1.77
N ASP A 503 -19.55 -23.64 -1.59
CA ASP A 503 -18.58 -23.01 -2.49
C ASP A 503 -19.05 -22.87 -3.96
N ASN A 504 -20.37 -22.85 -4.20
CA ASN A 504 -20.96 -22.80 -5.53
C ASN A 504 -21.23 -21.38 -6.03
N PHE A 505 -21.32 -20.39 -5.14
CA PHE A 505 -21.69 -19.01 -5.53
C PHE A 505 -20.67 -18.36 -6.46
N LEU A 506 -19.38 -18.43 -6.13
CA LEU A 506 -18.31 -17.82 -6.93
C LEU A 506 -18.17 -18.44 -8.31
N PRO A 507 -18.18 -19.78 -8.47
CA PRO A 507 -18.24 -20.40 -9.78
C PRO A 507 -19.47 -19.96 -10.58
N ALA A 508 -20.64 -19.89 -9.95
CA ALA A 508 -21.88 -19.46 -10.59
C ALA A 508 -21.79 -18.00 -11.08
N LYS A 509 -21.26 -17.12 -10.25
CA LYS A 509 -21.01 -15.71 -10.58
C LYS A 509 -20.00 -15.59 -11.74
N LYS A 510 -18.90 -16.34 -11.74
CA LYS A 510 -17.92 -16.39 -12.84
C LYS A 510 -18.59 -16.82 -14.16
N VAL A 511 -19.45 -17.83 -14.15
CA VAL A 511 -20.21 -18.28 -15.32
C VAL A 511 -21.17 -17.18 -15.80
N ALA A 512 -21.88 -16.53 -14.89
CA ALA A 512 -22.80 -15.44 -15.20
C ALA A 512 -22.08 -14.26 -15.89
N MET A 513 -20.92 -13.88 -15.36
CA MET A 513 -20.08 -12.83 -15.93
C MET A 513 -19.49 -13.21 -17.29
N ALA A 514 -19.05 -14.45 -17.44
CA ALA A 514 -18.55 -14.95 -18.72
C ALA A 514 -19.64 -14.94 -19.81
N LEU A 515 -20.86 -15.33 -19.47
CA LEU A 515 -22.02 -15.25 -20.38
C LEU A 515 -22.33 -13.80 -20.75
N TYR A 516 -22.29 -12.90 -19.79
CA TYR A 516 -22.45 -11.47 -20.06
C TYR A 516 -21.37 -10.95 -21.01
N GLY A 517 -20.10 -11.28 -20.75
CA GLY A 517 -18.98 -10.91 -21.63
C GLY A 517 -19.12 -11.47 -23.04
N LEU A 518 -19.51 -12.73 -23.17
CA LEU A 518 -19.73 -13.40 -24.46
C LEU A 518 -20.86 -12.72 -25.26
N ILE A 519 -22.02 -12.55 -24.64
CA ILE A 519 -23.19 -11.98 -25.31
C ILE A 519 -22.93 -10.51 -25.68
N SER A 520 -22.40 -9.71 -24.76
CA SER A 520 -22.15 -8.28 -25.01
C SER A 520 -21.06 -8.02 -26.05
N SER A 521 -20.08 -8.93 -26.19
CA SER A 521 -18.95 -8.76 -27.13
C SER A 521 -19.21 -9.38 -28.51
N GLN A 522 -19.80 -10.58 -28.57
CA GLN A 522 -19.96 -11.33 -29.81
C GLN A 522 -21.36 -11.24 -30.39
N TYR A 523 -22.38 -11.06 -29.54
CA TYR A 523 -23.78 -11.01 -29.92
C TYR A 523 -24.50 -9.75 -29.41
N PRO A 524 -24.05 -8.54 -29.78
CA PRO A 524 -24.56 -7.27 -29.19
C PRO A 524 -26.05 -6.99 -29.53
N ARG A 525 -26.64 -7.74 -30.46
CA ARG A 525 -28.08 -7.65 -30.79
C ARG A 525 -28.96 -8.56 -29.94
N ASP A 526 -28.35 -9.52 -29.23
CA ASP A 526 -29.06 -10.45 -28.35
C ASP A 526 -29.41 -9.74 -27.03
N TYR A 527 -30.48 -10.17 -26.42
CA TYR A 527 -30.93 -9.65 -25.15
C TYR A 527 -30.40 -10.54 -24.01
N LEU A 528 -29.80 -9.91 -23.01
CA LEU A 528 -29.45 -10.57 -21.75
C LEU A 528 -30.11 -9.83 -20.58
N GLY A 529 -30.97 -10.51 -19.84
CA GLY A 529 -31.49 -10.09 -18.55
C GLY A 529 -30.89 -10.96 -17.44
N VAL A 530 -30.80 -10.41 -16.24
CA VAL A 530 -30.33 -11.14 -15.05
C VAL A 530 -31.36 -11.03 -13.94
N VAL A 531 -31.66 -12.13 -13.29
CA VAL A 531 -32.54 -12.23 -12.13
C VAL A 531 -31.79 -12.95 -11.03
N GLY A 532 -31.54 -12.26 -9.91
CA GLY A 532 -31.07 -12.90 -8.68
C GLY A 532 -32.26 -13.38 -7.86
N PHE A 533 -32.17 -14.55 -7.25
CA PHE A 533 -33.24 -15.05 -6.40
C PHE A 533 -32.71 -15.74 -5.12
N SER A 534 -33.39 -15.47 -4.04
CA SER A 534 -33.24 -16.09 -2.72
C SER A 534 -34.64 -16.41 -2.19
N ASP A 535 -35.10 -15.85 -1.08
CA ASP A 535 -36.51 -15.91 -0.63
C ASP A 535 -37.44 -15.09 -1.52
N VAL A 536 -36.91 -14.03 -2.12
CA VAL A 536 -37.54 -13.24 -3.19
C VAL A 536 -36.61 -13.13 -4.38
N ALA A 537 -37.17 -12.82 -5.54
CA ALA A 537 -36.36 -12.57 -6.75
C ALA A 537 -36.33 -11.08 -7.08
N THR A 538 -35.19 -10.63 -7.60
CA THR A 538 -34.93 -9.24 -8.01
C THR A 538 -34.28 -9.20 -9.38
N VAL A 539 -34.59 -8.16 -10.15
CA VAL A 539 -33.93 -7.94 -11.44
C VAL A 539 -32.58 -7.25 -11.18
N ILE A 540 -31.52 -7.83 -11.68
CA ILE A 540 -30.15 -7.31 -11.58
C ILE A 540 -29.77 -6.72 -12.94
N GLU A 541 -29.25 -5.50 -12.91
CA GLU A 541 -28.65 -4.92 -14.10
C GLU A 541 -27.36 -5.66 -14.45
N PRO A 542 -27.18 -6.16 -15.70
CA PRO A 542 -26.02 -6.99 -16.04
C PRO A 542 -24.65 -6.35 -15.74
N THR A 543 -24.57 -5.02 -15.80
CA THR A 543 -23.40 -4.24 -15.46
C THR A 543 -23.04 -4.29 -13.96
N LYS A 544 -23.99 -4.61 -13.11
CA LYS A 544 -23.80 -4.75 -11.65
C LYS A 544 -23.42 -6.17 -11.21
N LEU A 545 -23.34 -7.13 -12.14
CA LEU A 545 -22.94 -8.50 -11.82
C LEU A 545 -21.64 -8.62 -11.02
N PRO A 546 -20.57 -7.87 -11.29
CA PRO A 546 -19.36 -7.93 -10.48
C PRO A 546 -19.58 -7.59 -9.00
N GLY A 547 -20.52 -6.69 -8.71
CA GLY A 547 -20.88 -6.27 -7.36
C GLY A 547 -21.92 -7.14 -6.65
N VAL A 548 -22.46 -8.17 -7.32
CA VAL A 548 -23.49 -9.03 -6.71
C VAL A 548 -22.89 -9.92 -5.64
N GLN A 549 -23.53 -9.92 -4.48
CA GLN A 549 -23.23 -10.81 -3.35
C GLN A 549 -24.42 -11.72 -3.08
N TRP A 550 -24.19 -12.81 -2.33
CA TRP A 550 -25.27 -13.68 -1.86
C TRP A 550 -26.08 -12.99 -0.76
N ASP A 551 -27.33 -13.39 -0.65
CA ASP A 551 -28.19 -12.94 0.43
C ASP A 551 -27.97 -13.81 1.69
N PHE A 552 -27.91 -13.19 2.84
CA PHE A 552 -27.82 -13.92 4.12
C PHE A 552 -29.19 -14.51 4.53
N VAL A 553 -29.99 -14.94 3.55
CA VAL A 553 -31.34 -15.44 3.75
C VAL A 553 -31.44 -16.86 3.20
N TYR A 554 -32.10 -17.71 3.98
CA TYR A 554 -32.45 -19.03 3.51
C TYR A 554 -33.71 -18.96 2.64
N GLY A 555 -33.69 -19.63 1.51
CA GLY A 555 -34.85 -19.76 0.64
C GLY A 555 -34.45 -19.70 -0.82
N THR A 556 -34.96 -20.63 -1.60
CA THR A 556 -34.74 -20.75 -3.05
C THR A 556 -36.07 -20.58 -3.73
N ASN A 557 -36.50 -19.33 -4.01
CA ASN A 557 -37.79 -19.00 -4.59
C ASN A 557 -37.74 -19.01 -6.12
N MET A 558 -37.64 -20.20 -6.68
CA MET A 558 -37.64 -20.39 -8.14
C MET A 558 -38.93 -19.88 -8.79
N GLN A 559 -40.10 -20.01 -8.10
CA GLN A 559 -41.37 -19.51 -8.61
C GLN A 559 -41.27 -18.02 -8.96
N HIS A 560 -40.84 -17.17 -8.01
CA HIS A 560 -40.73 -15.73 -8.22
C HIS A 560 -39.67 -15.41 -9.28
N GLY A 561 -38.54 -16.12 -9.29
CA GLY A 561 -37.52 -16.00 -10.32
C GLY A 561 -38.06 -16.25 -11.72
N PHE A 562 -38.82 -17.32 -11.93
CA PHE A 562 -39.47 -17.62 -13.24
C PHE A 562 -40.52 -16.58 -13.60
N MET A 563 -41.28 -16.06 -12.64
CA MET A 563 -42.24 -14.98 -12.91
C MET A 563 -41.59 -13.74 -13.49
N LEU A 564 -40.49 -13.28 -12.86
CA LEU A 564 -39.74 -12.12 -13.33
C LEU A 564 -39.04 -12.40 -14.66
N ALA A 565 -38.40 -13.53 -14.80
CA ALA A 565 -37.73 -13.91 -16.05
C ALA A 565 -38.71 -13.96 -17.23
N ARG A 566 -39.91 -14.50 -17.04
CA ARG A 566 -40.98 -14.55 -18.02
C ARG A 566 -41.51 -13.19 -18.40
N ASP A 567 -41.71 -12.29 -17.42
CA ASP A 567 -42.11 -10.89 -17.67
C ASP A 567 -41.07 -10.15 -18.52
N MET A 568 -39.77 -10.32 -18.20
CA MET A 568 -38.70 -9.76 -19.00
C MET A 568 -38.68 -10.28 -20.43
N LEU A 569 -38.82 -11.59 -20.61
CA LEU A 569 -38.83 -12.24 -21.94
C LEU A 569 -40.09 -11.95 -22.75
N SER A 570 -41.23 -11.64 -22.09
CA SER A 570 -42.46 -11.29 -22.78
C SER A 570 -42.30 -10.03 -23.64
N LYS A 571 -41.44 -9.13 -23.24
CA LYS A 571 -41.11 -7.85 -23.89
C LYS A 571 -40.07 -7.99 -25.01
N GLN A 572 -39.53 -9.20 -25.20
CA GLN A 572 -38.45 -9.46 -26.15
C GLN A 572 -38.92 -10.32 -27.32
N THR A 573 -38.17 -10.26 -28.43
CA THR A 573 -38.41 -11.01 -29.65
C THR A 573 -37.29 -12.05 -29.89
N GLY A 574 -37.50 -13.00 -30.76
CA GLY A 574 -36.52 -14.04 -31.09
C GLY A 574 -36.68 -15.30 -30.23
N THR A 575 -35.65 -16.17 -30.24
CA THR A 575 -35.63 -17.38 -29.43
C THR A 575 -35.45 -17.05 -27.96
N LYS A 576 -36.43 -17.46 -27.15
CA LYS A 576 -36.44 -17.14 -25.70
C LYS A 576 -35.87 -18.30 -24.89
N GLN A 577 -34.97 -17.97 -23.94
CA GLN A 577 -34.44 -18.99 -23.05
C GLN A 577 -34.15 -18.42 -21.65
N ILE A 578 -34.25 -19.31 -20.68
CA ILE A 578 -33.83 -19.08 -19.29
C ILE A 578 -32.66 -20.03 -19.02
N ILE A 579 -31.61 -19.47 -18.46
CA ILE A 579 -30.46 -20.22 -17.92
C ILE A 579 -30.50 -20.04 -16.42
N MET A 580 -30.74 -21.09 -15.65
CA MET A 580 -30.78 -21.07 -14.20
C MET A 580 -29.54 -21.73 -13.61
N ILE A 581 -28.89 -21.09 -12.68
CA ILE A 581 -27.75 -21.62 -11.92
C ILE A 581 -28.17 -21.68 -10.45
N THR A 582 -28.22 -22.88 -9.87
CA THR A 582 -28.67 -23.13 -8.50
C THR A 582 -28.04 -24.42 -7.98
N ASP A 583 -27.95 -24.56 -6.67
CA ASP A 583 -27.43 -25.76 -5.99
C ASP A 583 -28.52 -26.55 -5.25
N GLY A 584 -29.79 -26.14 -5.38
CA GLY A 584 -30.83 -26.67 -4.54
C GLY A 584 -32.19 -26.87 -5.16
N GLU A 585 -33.09 -27.32 -4.30
CA GLU A 585 -34.51 -27.50 -4.58
C GLU A 585 -35.30 -26.23 -4.25
N PRO A 586 -36.50 -26.02 -4.81
CA PRO A 586 -37.34 -24.87 -4.46
C PRO A 586 -37.84 -25.00 -3.02
N THR A 587 -37.26 -24.16 -2.13
CA THR A 587 -37.61 -24.15 -0.71
C THR A 587 -38.46 -22.94 -0.30
N ALA A 588 -38.69 -22.00 -1.23
CA ALA A 588 -39.52 -20.83 -0.96
C ALA A 588 -40.48 -20.55 -2.13
N HIS A 589 -41.63 -19.95 -1.84
CA HIS A 589 -42.62 -19.49 -2.81
C HIS A 589 -43.31 -18.21 -2.30
N LEU A 590 -44.04 -17.51 -3.16
CA LEU A 590 -44.89 -16.39 -2.76
C LEU A 590 -46.29 -16.92 -2.36
N ASP A 591 -46.80 -16.47 -1.22
CA ASP A 591 -48.19 -16.67 -0.84
C ASP A 591 -49.17 -15.84 -1.74
N ASP A 592 -50.44 -15.97 -1.51
CA ASP A 592 -51.49 -15.26 -2.27
C ASP A 592 -51.44 -13.72 -2.03
N TYR A 593 -50.70 -13.27 -1.03
CA TYR A 593 -50.49 -11.86 -0.71
C TYR A 593 -49.14 -11.35 -1.23
N GLY A 594 -48.35 -12.18 -1.93
CA GLY A 594 -47.05 -11.82 -2.45
C GLY A 594 -45.91 -11.82 -1.41
N ARG A 595 -46.11 -12.47 -0.25
CA ARG A 595 -45.08 -12.59 0.78
C ARG A 595 -44.30 -13.87 0.62
N PRO A 596 -42.97 -13.89 0.83
CA PRO A 596 -42.18 -15.10 0.76
C PRO A 596 -42.51 -16.05 1.91
N GLN A 597 -42.69 -17.32 1.57
CA GLN A 597 -42.89 -18.43 2.51
C GLN A 597 -41.75 -19.42 2.31
N PHE A 598 -40.92 -19.61 3.34
CA PHE A 598 -39.81 -20.55 3.34
C PHE A 598 -40.16 -21.82 4.11
N ASN A 599 -39.86 -22.98 3.54
CA ASN A 599 -40.05 -24.29 4.17
C ASN A 599 -38.92 -25.24 3.78
N TYR A 600 -38.26 -25.82 4.78
CA TYR A 600 -37.26 -26.84 4.58
C TYR A 600 -37.55 -28.06 5.46
N PRO A 601 -37.66 -29.28 4.89
CA PRO A 601 -37.59 -29.61 3.47
C PRO A 601 -38.72 -28.97 2.64
N PRO A 602 -38.59 -28.92 1.28
CA PRO A 602 -39.60 -28.32 0.42
C PRO A 602 -40.98 -28.98 0.62
N ILE A 603 -42.01 -28.15 0.74
CA ILE A 603 -43.39 -28.64 0.81
C ILE A 603 -43.99 -28.75 -0.59
N GLN A 604 -45.01 -29.60 -0.74
CA GLN A 604 -45.65 -29.87 -2.03
C GLN A 604 -46.19 -28.58 -2.69
N GLU A 605 -46.72 -27.64 -1.91
CA GLU A 605 -47.22 -26.36 -2.41
C GLU A 605 -46.13 -25.56 -3.11
N THR A 606 -44.90 -25.50 -2.55
CA THR A 606 -43.76 -24.79 -3.14
C THR A 606 -43.38 -25.40 -4.47
N ILE A 607 -43.33 -26.73 -4.52
CA ILE A 607 -43.04 -27.47 -5.74
C ILE A 607 -44.11 -27.21 -6.80
N ASP A 608 -45.41 -27.33 -6.45
CA ASP A 608 -46.52 -27.12 -7.36
C ASP A 608 -46.55 -25.71 -7.94
N LYS A 609 -46.34 -24.67 -7.11
CA LYS A 609 -46.24 -23.27 -7.55
C LYS A 609 -45.10 -23.05 -8.51
N THR A 610 -43.94 -23.65 -8.24
CA THR A 610 -42.77 -23.61 -9.15
C THR A 610 -43.07 -24.28 -10.48
N LEU A 611 -43.66 -25.48 -10.47
CA LEU A 611 -44.02 -26.21 -11.67
C LEU A 611 -45.10 -25.51 -12.51
N ILE A 612 -46.00 -24.77 -11.88
CA ILE A 612 -46.98 -23.91 -12.59
C ILE A 612 -46.25 -22.86 -13.44
N GLU A 613 -45.24 -22.17 -12.88
CA GLU A 613 -44.49 -21.16 -13.63
C GLU A 613 -43.62 -21.79 -14.72
N VAL A 614 -42.99 -22.96 -14.49
CA VAL A 614 -42.26 -23.71 -15.50
C VAL A 614 -43.20 -24.09 -16.68
N ASN A 615 -44.42 -24.55 -16.39
CA ASN A 615 -45.41 -24.83 -17.42
C ASN A 615 -45.84 -23.57 -18.18
N ARG A 616 -45.93 -22.42 -17.53
CA ARG A 616 -46.21 -21.14 -18.19
C ARG A 616 -45.10 -20.73 -19.13
N CYS A 617 -43.84 -20.86 -18.71
CA CYS A 617 -42.67 -20.63 -19.55
C CYS A 617 -42.69 -21.54 -20.81
N THR A 618 -42.96 -22.83 -20.61
CA THR A 618 -43.06 -23.79 -21.74
C THR A 618 -44.16 -23.45 -22.75
N ARG A 619 -45.34 -22.98 -22.27
CA ARG A 619 -46.45 -22.54 -23.13
C ARG A 619 -46.14 -21.28 -23.91
N GLU A 620 -45.20 -20.45 -23.42
CA GLU A 620 -44.73 -19.24 -24.08
C GLU A 620 -43.47 -19.51 -24.94
N ASP A 621 -43.15 -20.76 -25.21
CA ASP A 621 -42.03 -21.23 -26.01
C ASP A 621 -40.64 -20.80 -25.46
N ILE A 622 -40.55 -20.70 -24.13
CA ILE A 622 -39.33 -20.37 -23.42
C ILE A 622 -38.60 -21.66 -23.04
N ARG A 623 -37.35 -21.80 -23.50
CA ARG A 623 -36.49 -22.95 -23.12
C ARG A 623 -35.86 -22.69 -21.76
N ILE A 624 -35.84 -23.70 -20.90
CA ILE A 624 -35.23 -23.63 -19.58
C ILE A 624 -34.04 -24.59 -19.53
N ASN A 625 -32.86 -24.05 -19.21
CA ASN A 625 -31.64 -24.81 -18.98
C ASN A 625 -31.24 -24.60 -17.52
N VAL A 626 -30.99 -25.69 -16.79
CA VAL A 626 -30.59 -25.63 -15.37
C VAL A 626 -29.19 -26.20 -15.23
N PHE A 627 -28.34 -25.47 -14.53
CA PHE A 627 -27.00 -25.87 -14.14
C PHE A 627 -26.96 -25.98 -12.61
N MET A 628 -26.52 -27.17 -12.14
CA MET A 628 -26.37 -27.50 -10.73
C MET A 628 -24.92 -27.83 -10.41
#